data_2e89e7f1afed9ea81293ef8a2c5e3b3a
#
_entry.id   2e89e7f1afed9ea81293ef8a2c5e3b3a
#
_cell.length_a   1.000
_cell.length_b   1.000
_cell.length_c   1.000
_cell.angle_alpha   90.00
_cell.angle_beta   90.00
_cell.angle_gamma   90.00
#
_symmetry.space_group_name_H-M   'P 1'
#
loop_
_entity.id
_entity.type
_entity.pdbx_description
1 polymer ?
#
loop_
_entity_poly.entity_id
_entity_poly.type
_entity_poly.pdbx_seq_one_letter_code
_entity_poly.pdbx_strand_id
1 'polypeptide(L)'
;MAKTGPSEASRKLGISRFSLCEWRRKQRAYAEGHSTDSPLVGDDSDKAQARDSRILHEWKQHPGLGPSQIRNQLRRDGYKVSVRTARMVMEENGYVTPKVKRVEAHNQRYEAVRPNQLWHMDFMQQYIHKQRVSVMFIVDDFSRYIPGFALCDQDRSEAVFECFESSVARHGKPESVMSDGGAAFWAWRGISRFSRLLDEMEINQIIAKVPQVNGKLEVLNANAQKELFNQEKFFDLGETLIRLRAWVSFYNLRRTHHALGGLLVPADRYFGRADEVLARVESGRSPDGVGEPLSVADRQLDLLRVCSHAGKVEVMLMGERIWPQSPRP
;
A
#
# COMPACT_ATOMS: atom_id res chain seq x y z
N MET A 1 10.56 24.97 54.62
CA MET A 1 10.26 25.10 53.18
C MET A 1 9.18 24.09 52.82
N ALA A 2 7.99 24.54 52.44
CA ALA A 2 6.90 23.66 52.09
C ALA A 2 7.22 22.86 50.82
N LYS A 3 7.12 21.52 50.88
CA LYS A 3 7.36 20.63 49.73
C LYS A 3 6.14 20.74 48.80
N THR A 4 6.24 21.66 47.84
CA THR A 4 5.22 21.77 46.76
C THR A 4 5.18 20.50 45.91
N GLY A 5 3.98 19.99 45.67
CA GLY A 5 3.80 18.79 44.82
C GLY A 5 4.10 19.06 43.34
N PRO A 6 4.40 18.03 42.56
CA PRO A 6 4.75 18.18 41.13
C PRO A 6 3.72 18.94 40.29
N SER A 7 2.44 18.86 40.65
CA SER A 7 1.35 19.53 39.94
C SER A 7 1.31 21.04 40.20
N GLU A 8 1.67 21.47 41.40
CA GLU A 8 1.73 22.88 41.76
C GLU A 8 3.01 23.55 41.24
N ALA A 9 4.14 22.80 41.28
CA ALA A 9 5.39 23.24 40.69
C ALA A 9 5.28 23.40 39.17
N SER A 10 4.59 22.48 38.48
CA SER A 10 4.29 22.57 37.06
C SER A 10 3.52 23.86 36.70
N ARG A 11 2.49 24.21 37.48
CA ARG A 11 1.73 25.45 37.28
C ARG A 11 2.55 26.70 37.53
N LYS A 12 3.39 26.70 38.54
CA LYS A 12 4.21 27.88 38.92
C LYS A 12 5.37 28.14 37.97
N LEU A 13 5.93 27.08 37.40
CA LEU A 13 7.15 27.16 36.57
C LEU A 13 6.87 27.06 35.04
N GLY A 14 5.65 26.81 34.63
CA GLY A 14 5.29 26.63 33.22
C GLY A 14 5.93 25.40 32.57
N ILE A 15 6.46 24.45 33.38
CA ILE A 15 7.17 23.25 32.92
C ILE A 15 6.23 22.05 33.03
N SER A 16 6.30 21.14 32.05
CA SER A 16 5.44 19.96 32.05
C SER A 16 5.65 19.10 33.31
N ARG A 17 4.56 18.55 33.84
CA ARG A 17 4.62 17.64 34.99
C ARG A 17 5.53 16.46 34.75
N PHE A 18 5.60 15.97 33.52
CA PHE A 18 6.47 14.88 33.12
C PHE A 18 7.96 15.25 33.28
N SER A 19 8.36 16.40 32.77
CA SER A 19 9.74 16.90 32.90
C SER A 19 10.17 17.08 34.37
N LEU A 20 9.26 17.58 35.22
CA LEU A 20 9.52 17.73 36.66
C LEU A 20 9.68 16.38 37.37
N CYS A 21 8.86 15.39 37.00
CA CYS A 21 8.98 14.03 37.55
C CYS A 21 10.28 13.36 37.09
N GLU A 22 10.68 13.57 35.85
CA GLU A 22 11.94 13.02 35.31
C GLU A 22 13.16 13.64 35.96
N TRP A 23 13.18 14.96 36.17
CA TRP A 23 14.24 15.64 36.89
C TRP A 23 14.34 15.16 38.32
N ARG A 24 13.20 14.96 38.99
CA ARG A 24 13.18 14.42 40.35
C ARG A 24 13.72 12.99 40.43
N ARG A 25 13.43 12.17 39.44
CA ARG A 25 13.99 10.81 39.33
C ARG A 25 15.51 10.84 39.15
N LYS A 26 16.02 11.69 38.24
CA LYS A 26 17.44 11.89 38.02
C LYS A 26 18.15 12.41 39.29
N GLN A 27 17.55 13.36 40.00
CA GLN A 27 18.08 13.92 41.23
C GLN A 27 18.16 12.89 42.38
N ARG A 28 17.16 11.99 42.48
CA ARG A 28 17.20 10.86 43.43
C ARG A 28 18.28 9.85 43.08
N ALA A 29 18.41 9.47 41.84
CA ALA A 29 19.45 8.57 41.36
C ALA A 29 20.86 9.14 41.66
N TYR A 30 21.03 10.45 41.48
CA TYR A 30 22.27 11.13 41.80
C TYR A 30 22.55 11.17 43.32
N ALA A 31 21.52 11.37 44.14
CA ALA A 31 21.65 11.39 45.61
C ALA A 31 21.91 9.97 46.20
N GLU A 32 21.49 8.92 45.49
CA GLU A 32 21.71 7.53 45.89
C GLU A 32 23.04 6.94 45.39
N GLY A 33 23.94 7.80 44.85
CA GLY A 33 25.29 7.41 44.41
C GLY A 33 25.32 6.51 43.16
N HIS A 34 24.20 6.38 42.47
CA HIS A 34 24.14 5.74 41.14
C HIS A 34 24.69 6.75 40.15
N SER A 35 25.94 6.56 39.73
CA SER A 35 26.55 7.30 38.64
C SER A 35 25.65 7.26 37.43
N THR A 36 25.19 8.43 36.99
CA THR A 36 24.42 8.56 35.72
C THR A 36 25.36 8.53 34.50
N ASP A 37 26.63 8.35 34.71
CA ASP A 37 27.62 8.05 33.69
C ASP A 37 27.57 6.54 33.38
N SER A 38 26.48 6.15 32.77
CA SER A 38 26.38 4.86 32.08
C SER A 38 27.20 4.97 30.79
N PRO A 39 28.11 4.05 30.49
CA PRO A 39 28.90 4.05 29.26
C PRO A 39 28.06 3.61 28.03
N LEU A 40 26.82 4.10 27.95
CA LEU A 40 25.87 3.74 26.90
C LEU A 40 25.80 4.74 25.73
N VAL A 41 26.70 5.73 25.70
CA VAL A 41 26.69 6.75 24.64
C VAL A 41 27.10 6.15 23.27
N GLY A 42 27.98 5.15 23.27
CA GLY A 42 28.39 4.49 22.03
C GLY A 42 27.27 3.59 21.41
N ASP A 43 26.65 2.75 22.24
CA ASP A 43 25.66 1.75 21.78
C ASP A 43 24.32 2.39 21.36
N ASP A 44 23.90 3.47 21.99
CA ASP A 44 22.69 4.21 21.62
C ASP A 44 22.88 5.06 20.34
N SER A 45 24.10 5.56 20.10
CA SER A 45 24.43 6.28 18.86
C SER A 45 24.40 5.35 17.65
N ASP A 46 25.02 4.18 17.78
CA ASP A 46 25.07 3.19 16.70
C ASP A 46 23.68 2.64 16.37
N LYS A 47 22.86 2.39 17.39
CA LYS A 47 21.46 1.99 17.22
C LYS A 47 20.62 3.09 16.56
N ALA A 48 20.83 4.35 16.93
CA ALA A 48 20.16 5.48 16.31
C ALA A 48 20.56 5.62 14.84
N GLN A 49 21.85 5.52 14.53
CA GLN A 49 22.36 5.60 13.16
C GLN A 49 21.86 4.44 12.29
N ALA A 50 21.83 3.21 12.82
CA ALA A 50 21.30 2.06 12.13
C ALA A 50 19.78 2.21 11.84
N ARG A 51 19.01 2.74 12.80
CA ARG A 51 17.58 3.06 12.63
C ARG A 51 17.38 4.10 11.52
N ASP A 52 18.14 5.18 11.55
CA ASP A 52 18.02 6.30 10.62
C ASP A 52 18.41 5.87 9.19
N SER A 53 19.45 5.05 9.07
CA SER A 53 19.86 4.44 7.80
C SER A 53 18.74 3.56 7.20
N ARG A 54 18.01 2.82 8.02
CA ARG A 54 16.85 2.01 7.54
C ARG A 54 15.69 2.88 7.07
N ILE A 55 15.37 3.97 7.80
CA ILE A 55 14.34 4.93 7.40
C ILE A 55 14.69 5.51 6.03
N LEU A 56 15.93 5.94 5.85
CA LEU A 56 16.40 6.52 4.59
C LEU A 56 16.46 5.51 3.46
N HIS A 57 16.86 4.26 3.75
CA HIS A 57 16.87 3.19 2.77
C HIS A 57 15.46 2.93 2.22
N GLU A 58 14.47 2.74 3.11
CA GLU A 58 13.08 2.49 2.69
C GLU A 58 12.50 3.69 1.94
N TRP A 59 12.78 4.92 2.39
CA TRP A 59 12.29 6.10 1.71
C TRP A 59 12.95 6.32 0.33
N LYS A 60 14.24 6.04 0.17
CA LYS A 60 14.93 6.12 -1.13
C LYS A 60 14.38 5.13 -2.15
N GLN A 61 13.97 3.97 -1.70
CA GLN A 61 13.30 2.98 -2.59
C GLN A 61 11.89 3.43 -2.99
N HIS A 62 11.21 4.20 -2.13
CA HIS A 62 9.83 4.63 -2.31
C HIS A 62 9.65 6.11 -1.98
N PRO A 63 10.23 7.03 -2.76
CA PRO A 63 10.30 8.46 -2.42
C PRO A 63 8.93 9.16 -2.40
N GLY A 64 7.91 8.56 -3.01
CA GLY A 64 6.52 9.02 -2.95
C GLY A 64 5.81 8.77 -1.61
N LEU A 65 6.36 7.91 -0.74
CA LEU A 65 5.73 7.61 0.56
C LEU A 65 6.01 8.70 1.59
N GLY A 66 5.00 8.97 2.42
CA GLY A 66 5.15 9.89 3.55
C GLY A 66 5.62 9.21 4.84
N PRO A 67 6.01 9.99 5.88
CA PRO A 67 6.59 9.45 7.13
C PRO A 67 5.72 8.40 7.84
N SER A 68 4.40 8.53 7.80
CA SER A 68 3.48 7.55 8.37
C SER A 68 3.53 6.22 7.63
N GLN A 69 3.67 6.24 6.30
CA GLN A 69 3.74 5.03 5.49
C GLN A 69 5.10 4.33 5.67
N ILE A 70 6.20 5.09 5.66
CA ILE A 70 7.54 4.56 5.97
C ILE A 70 7.56 3.91 7.35
N ARG A 71 7.02 4.57 8.38
CA ARG A 71 6.89 3.98 9.72
C ARG A 71 6.08 2.68 9.71
N ASN A 72 4.99 2.63 8.96
CA ASN A 72 4.13 1.44 8.87
C ASN A 72 4.84 0.28 8.16
N GLN A 73 5.61 0.57 7.09
CA GLN A 73 6.45 -0.43 6.42
C GLN A 73 7.47 -1.02 7.39
N LEU A 74 8.26 -0.17 8.05
CA LEU A 74 9.26 -0.60 9.03
C LEU A 74 8.62 -1.41 10.18
N ARG A 75 7.44 -0.99 10.66
CA ARG A 75 6.73 -1.74 11.71
C ARG A 75 6.28 -3.12 11.25
N ARG A 76 5.87 -3.23 9.99
CA ARG A 76 5.50 -4.51 9.37
C ARG A 76 6.70 -5.45 9.29
N ASP A 77 7.90 -4.89 9.05
CA ASP A 77 9.17 -5.60 9.03
C ASP A 77 9.78 -5.79 10.44
N GLY A 78 9.01 -5.51 11.52
CA GLY A 78 9.39 -5.74 12.92
C GLY A 78 10.13 -4.57 13.58
N TYR A 79 10.40 -3.46 12.87
CA TYR A 79 11.12 -2.32 13.41
C TYR A 79 10.19 -1.30 14.07
N LYS A 80 10.40 -1.01 15.34
CA LYS A 80 9.59 -0.02 16.10
C LYS A 80 10.19 1.38 15.93
N VAL A 81 9.54 2.20 15.10
CA VAL A 81 9.91 3.61 14.88
C VAL A 81 8.69 4.48 15.08
N SER A 82 8.85 5.67 15.67
CA SER A 82 7.77 6.65 15.78
C SER A 82 7.58 7.42 14.46
N VAL A 83 6.36 7.89 14.16
CA VAL A 83 6.12 8.76 13.01
C VAL A 83 6.93 10.06 13.12
N ARG A 84 7.11 10.57 14.34
CA ARG A 84 7.93 11.77 14.60
C ARG A 84 9.37 11.54 14.21
N THR A 85 9.98 10.42 14.62
CA THR A 85 11.34 10.06 14.26
C THR A 85 11.51 9.89 12.76
N ALA A 86 10.61 9.12 12.12
CA ALA A 86 10.63 8.94 10.68
C ALA A 86 10.54 10.29 9.93
N ARG A 87 9.65 11.18 10.38
CA ARG A 87 9.49 12.53 9.79
C ARG A 87 10.78 13.35 9.96
N MET A 88 11.34 13.41 11.16
CA MET A 88 12.54 14.19 11.45
C MET A 88 13.70 13.75 10.55
N VAL A 89 13.98 12.45 10.48
CA VAL A 89 15.04 11.90 9.63
C VAL A 89 14.80 12.20 8.16
N MET A 90 13.57 12.09 7.69
CA MET A 90 13.21 12.40 6.29
C MET A 90 13.33 13.90 5.99
N GLU A 91 12.89 14.78 6.90
CA GLU A 91 12.98 16.25 6.74
C GLU A 91 14.42 16.72 6.71
N GLU A 92 15.29 16.17 7.57
CA GLU A 92 16.74 16.41 7.56
C GLU A 92 17.41 16.00 6.24
N ASN A 93 16.79 15.07 5.50
CA ASN A 93 17.28 14.58 4.21
C ASN A 93 16.46 15.09 3.01
N GLY A 94 15.72 16.19 3.17
CA GLY A 94 15.07 16.90 2.07
C GLY A 94 13.59 16.56 1.86
N TYR A 95 12.93 15.82 2.75
CA TYR A 95 11.49 15.62 2.68
C TYR A 95 10.74 16.91 2.98
N VAL A 96 9.85 17.30 2.08
CA VAL A 96 8.96 18.45 2.29
C VAL A 96 7.55 17.95 2.57
N THR A 97 7.01 18.29 3.72
CA THR A 97 5.64 17.92 4.09
C THR A 97 4.64 18.63 3.16
N PRO A 98 3.81 17.91 2.38
CA PRO A 98 2.83 18.53 1.51
C PRO A 98 1.77 19.28 2.32
N LYS A 99 1.39 20.47 1.86
CA LYS A 99 0.25 21.20 2.44
C LYS A 99 -1.06 20.53 2.00
N VAL A 100 -1.73 19.86 2.94
CA VAL A 100 -3.02 19.22 2.67
C VAL A 100 -4.14 20.20 2.97
N LYS A 101 -4.97 20.52 1.97
CA LYS A 101 -6.25 21.19 2.22
C LYS A 101 -7.22 20.19 2.85
N ARG A 102 -7.72 20.47 4.05
CA ARG A 102 -8.80 19.68 4.64
C ARG A 102 -10.07 19.89 3.83
N VAL A 103 -10.56 18.82 3.23
CA VAL A 103 -11.90 18.76 2.64
C VAL A 103 -12.79 18.06 3.66
N GLU A 104 -13.87 18.72 4.08
CA GLU A 104 -14.86 18.11 4.95
C GLU A 104 -15.57 17.00 4.18
N ALA A 105 -15.44 15.76 4.65
CA ALA A 105 -16.05 14.60 4.03
C ALA A 105 -17.45 14.35 4.64
N HIS A 106 -18.48 14.73 3.91
CA HIS A 106 -19.89 14.49 4.27
C HIS A 106 -20.47 13.24 3.62
N ASN A 107 -19.70 12.19 3.32
CA ASN A 107 -20.24 11.04 2.58
C ASN A 107 -20.14 9.75 3.38
N GLN A 108 -21.25 9.02 3.48
CA GLN A 108 -21.28 7.63 3.91
C GLN A 108 -20.39 6.82 2.96
N ARG A 109 -19.34 6.24 3.50
CA ARG A 109 -18.43 5.39 2.73
C ARG A 109 -19.08 4.03 2.54
N TYR A 110 -19.48 3.72 1.31
CA TYR A 110 -19.78 2.35 0.93
C TYR A 110 -18.47 1.56 0.85
N GLU A 111 -18.48 0.35 1.38
CA GLU A 111 -17.38 -0.60 1.26
C GLU A 111 -17.97 -2.01 1.11
N ALA A 112 -17.51 -2.75 0.12
CA ALA A 112 -17.84 -4.16 -0.04
C ALA A 112 -17.41 -4.95 1.20
N VAL A 113 -18.11 -6.04 1.52
CA VAL A 113 -17.85 -6.82 2.74
C VAL A 113 -16.91 -8.00 2.53
N ARG A 114 -16.60 -8.34 1.26
CA ARG A 114 -15.71 -9.45 0.90
C ARG A 114 -15.01 -9.20 -0.44
N PRO A 115 -13.88 -9.89 -0.69
CA PRO A 115 -13.21 -9.83 -1.99
C PRO A 115 -14.13 -10.24 -3.13
N ASN A 116 -13.90 -9.67 -4.30
CA ASN A 116 -14.65 -9.94 -5.54
C ASN A 116 -16.17 -9.64 -5.48
N GLN A 117 -16.63 -8.91 -4.46
CA GLN A 117 -18.01 -8.45 -4.43
C GLN A 117 -18.22 -7.28 -5.40
N LEU A 118 -17.27 -6.35 -5.45
CA LEU A 118 -17.33 -5.19 -6.32
C LEU A 118 -15.94 -4.84 -6.82
N TRP A 119 -15.76 -4.78 -8.13
CA TRP A 119 -14.59 -4.21 -8.76
C TRP A 119 -14.91 -2.84 -9.35
N HIS A 120 -14.01 -1.89 -9.14
CA HIS A 120 -14.05 -0.58 -9.79
C HIS A 120 -13.10 -0.57 -10.97
N MET A 121 -13.50 0.09 -12.06
CA MET A 121 -12.67 0.27 -13.25
C MET A 121 -12.69 1.73 -13.71
N ASP A 122 -11.52 2.27 -14.00
CA ASP A 122 -11.38 3.65 -14.47
C ASP A 122 -10.07 3.85 -15.23
N PHE A 123 -10.05 4.85 -16.10
CA PHE A 123 -8.88 5.28 -16.84
C PHE A 123 -8.21 6.49 -16.20
N MET A 124 -6.89 6.44 -16.11
CA MET A 124 -6.05 7.57 -15.79
C MET A 124 -5.24 7.99 -17.01
N GLN A 125 -5.28 9.28 -17.35
CA GLN A 125 -4.50 9.83 -18.47
C GLN A 125 -3.10 10.20 -18.02
N GLN A 126 -2.10 9.85 -18.83
CA GLN A 126 -0.70 10.19 -18.62
C GLN A 126 -0.03 10.67 -19.90
N TYR A 127 1.10 11.34 -19.76
CA TYR A 127 1.94 11.75 -20.88
C TYR A 127 3.31 11.10 -20.76
N ILE A 128 3.65 10.25 -21.73
CA ILE A 128 4.93 9.58 -21.85
C ILE A 128 5.59 10.06 -23.10
N HIS A 129 6.75 10.70 -22.95
CA HIS A 129 7.50 11.29 -24.07
C HIS A 129 6.62 12.13 -25.01
N LYS A 130 5.77 13.01 -24.45
CA LYS A 130 4.77 13.86 -25.13
C LYS A 130 3.59 13.12 -25.78
N GLN A 131 3.56 11.80 -25.74
CA GLN A 131 2.43 11.01 -26.19
C GLN A 131 1.43 10.82 -25.05
N ARG A 132 0.16 11.09 -25.32
CA ARG A 132 -0.92 10.80 -24.38
C ARG A 132 -1.16 9.30 -24.35
N VAL A 133 -1.17 8.73 -23.14
CA VAL A 133 -1.45 7.31 -22.90
C VAL A 133 -2.50 7.17 -21.81
N SER A 134 -3.19 6.07 -21.82
CA SER A 134 -4.21 5.73 -20.83
C SER A 134 -3.77 4.53 -20.00
N VAL A 135 -3.87 4.66 -18.70
CA VAL A 135 -3.67 3.58 -17.74
C VAL A 135 -5.04 3.21 -17.17
N MET A 136 -5.47 1.99 -17.36
CA MET A 136 -6.68 1.46 -16.72
C MET A 136 -6.30 0.66 -15.50
N PHE A 137 -6.99 0.86 -14.39
CA PHE A 137 -6.93 0.02 -13.21
C PHE A 137 -8.25 -0.68 -12.95
N ILE A 138 -8.16 -1.93 -12.52
CA ILE A 138 -9.24 -2.67 -11.89
C ILE A 138 -8.89 -2.76 -10.40
N VAL A 139 -9.82 -2.40 -9.51
CA VAL A 139 -9.60 -2.38 -8.06
C VAL A 139 -10.72 -3.08 -7.33
N ASP A 140 -10.38 -4.02 -6.49
CA ASP A 140 -11.31 -4.64 -5.57
C ASP A 140 -11.71 -3.66 -4.45
N ASP A 141 -13.01 -3.44 -4.31
CA ASP A 141 -13.57 -2.44 -3.40
C ASP A 141 -13.28 -2.76 -1.93
N PHE A 142 -13.31 -4.03 -1.54
CA PHE A 142 -13.10 -4.49 -0.18
C PHE A 142 -11.64 -4.35 0.25
N SER A 143 -10.73 -4.87 -0.54
CA SER A 143 -9.32 -5.03 -0.19
C SER A 143 -8.42 -3.92 -0.71
N ARG A 144 -8.87 -3.14 -1.70
CA ARG A 144 -8.03 -2.22 -2.49
C ARG A 144 -6.99 -2.92 -3.37
N TYR A 145 -7.06 -4.24 -3.48
CA TYR A 145 -6.19 -5.02 -4.34
C TYR A 145 -6.45 -4.66 -5.81
N ILE A 146 -5.40 -4.65 -6.62
CA ILE A 146 -5.46 -4.41 -8.06
C ILE A 146 -5.39 -5.77 -8.77
N PRO A 147 -6.52 -6.40 -9.17
CA PRO A 147 -6.53 -7.65 -9.91
C PRO A 147 -5.96 -7.51 -11.31
N GLY A 148 -6.10 -6.33 -11.90
CA GLY A 148 -5.63 -6.06 -13.25
C GLY A 148 -5.37 -4.60 -13.55
N PHE A 149 -4.54 -4.38 -14.55
CA PHE A 149 -4.29 -3.06 -15.13
C PHE A 149 -3.93 -3.21 -16.61
N ALA A 150 -4.16 -2.15 -17.38
CA ALA A 150 -3.74 -2.05 -18.77
C ALA A 150 -3.08 -0.70 -19.03
N LEU A 151 -2.10 -0.69 -19.92
CA LEU A 151 -1.49 0.51 -20.47
C LEU A 151 -1.75 0.53 -21.97
N CYS A 152 -2.38 1.58 -22.47
CA CYS A 152 -2.72 1.72 -23.88
C CYS A 152 -2.46 3.15 -24.37
N ASP A 153 -2.19 3.27 -25.65
CA ASP A 153 -1.99 4.57 -26.33
C ASP A 153 -3.28 5.38 -26.44
N GLN A 154 -4.44 4.74 -26.33
CA GLN A 154 -5.77 5.34 -26.35
C GLN A 154 -6.70 4.53 -25.45
N ASP A 155 -7.87 5.09 -25.08
CA ASP A 155 -8.92 4.42 -24.34
C ASP A 155 -9.63 3.39 -25.25
N ARG A 156 -8.97 2.25 -25.50
CA ARG A 156 -9.48 1.20 -26.39
C ARG A 156 -10.27 0.18 -25.61
N SER A 157 -11.43 -0.17 -26.15
CA SER A 157 -12.27 -1.21 -25.57
C SER A 157 -11.59 -2.59 -25.57
N GLU A 158 -10.76 -2.91 -26.56
CA GLU A 158 -10.02 -4.17 -26.63
C GLU A 158 -9.10 -4.37 -25.42
N ALA A 159 -8.36 -3.32 -25.03
CA ALA A 159 -7.50 -3.38 -23.84
C ALA A 159 -8.30 -3.59 -22.54
N VAL A 160 -9.53 -3.06 -22.48
CA VAL A 160 -10.45 -3.30 -21.35
C VAL A 160 -10.83 -4.77 -21.30
N PHE A 161 -11.23 -5.37 -22.43
CA PHE A 161 -11.63 -6.78 -22.49
C PHE A 161 -10.49 -7.71 -22.06
N GLU A 162 -9.33 -7.60 -22.70
CA GLU A 162 -8.18 -8.45 -22.42
C GLU A 162 -7.75 -8.35 -20.95
N CYS A 163 -7.70 -7.13 -20.41
CA CYS A 163 -7.35 -6.91 -19.01
C CYS A 163 -8.41 -7.51 -18.07
N PHE A 164 -9.69 -7.31 -18.36
CA PHE A 164 -10.77 -7.81 -17.53
C PHE A 164 -10.84 -9.34 -17.54
N GLU A 165 -10.87 -9.97 -18.70
CA GLU A 165 -10.90 -11.43 -18.86
C GLU A 165 -9.69 -12.09 -18.18
N SER A 166 -8.51 -11.54 -18.40
CA SER A 166 -7.28 -12.02 -17.77
C SER A 166 -7.29 -11.86 -16.23
N SER A 167 -7.95 -10.81 -15.73
CA SER A 167 -8.13 -10.59 -14.29
C SER A 167 -9.13 -11.58 -13.70
N VAL A 168 -10.24 -11.83 -14.38
CA VAL A 168 -11.24 -12.86 -14.00
C VAL A 168 -10.61 -14.24 -13.98
N ALA A 169 -9.84 -14.60 -15.00
CA ALA A 169 -9.18 -15.89 -15.08
C ALA A 169 -8.19 -16.15 -13.92
N ARG A 170 -7.52 -15.10 -13.43
CA ARG A 170 -6.51 -15.21 -12.35
C ARG A 170 -7.10 -15.08 -10.95
N HIS A 171 -8.11 -14.26 -10.78
CA HIS A 171 -8.60 -13.83 -9.48
C HIS A 171 -10.04 -14.25 -9.18
N GLY A 172 -10.73 -14.85 -10.13
CA GLY A 172 -12.12 -15.20 -10.04
C GLY A 172 -13.06 -14.08 -10.51
N LYS A 173 -14.29 -14.42 -10.73
CA LYS A 173 -15.35 -13.55 -11.23
C LYS A 173 -15.84 -12.60 -10.12
N PRO A 174 -15.93 -11.29 -10.34
CA PRO A 174 -16.60 -10.38 -9.42
C PRO A 174 -18.11 -10.52 -9.54
N GLU A 175 -18.85 -10.14 -8.50
CA GLU A 175 -20.32 -10.10 -8.54
C GLU A 175 -20.82 -8.86 -9.28
N SER A 176 -20.11 -7.76 -9.10
CA SER A 176 -20.44 -6.48 -9.72
C SER A 176 -19.19 -5.76 -10.21
N VAL A 177 -19.35 -4.99 -11.27
CA VAL A 177 -18.33 -4.09 -11.79
C VAL A 177 -18.90 -2.68 -11.85
N MET A 178 -18.18 -1.73 -11.29
CA MET A 178 -18.50 -0.31 -11.36
C MET A 178 -17.51 0.40 -12.27
N SER A 179 -18.02 1.15 -13.24
CA SER A 179 -17.21 2.02 -14.11
C SER A 179 -17.90 3.37 -14.26
N ASP A 180 -17.18 4.33 -14.79
CA ASP A 180 -17.78 5.56 -15.29
C ASP A 180 -18.60 5.31 -16.56
N GLY A 181 -19.27 6.35 -17.07
CA GLY A 181 -20.02 6.31 -18.34
C GLY A 181 -19.13 6.45 -19.57
N GLY A 182 -17.82 6.21 -19.47
CA GLY A 182 -16.88 6.33 -20.59
C GLY A 182 -17.18 5.39 -21.75
N ALA A 183 -16.85 5.81 -22.96
CA ALA A 183 -17.17 5.08 -24.20
C ALA A 183 -16.56 3.65 -24.28
N ALA A 184 -15.51 3.38 -23.52
CA ALA A 184 -14.90 2.07 -23.44
C ALA A 184 -15.75 1.07 -22.64
N PHE A 185 -16.57 1.55 -21.70
CA PHE A 185 -17.39 0.73 -20.80
C PHE A 185 -18.89 0.79 -21.14
N TRP A 186 -19.32 1.90 -21.75
CA TRP A 186 -20.75 2.18 -21.94
C TRP A 186 -21.04 2.73 -23.33
N ALA A 187 -22.19 2.36 -23.89
CA ALA A 187 -22.70 2.90 -25.14
C ALA A 187 -23.92 3.78 -24.89
N TRP A 188 -23.91 5.00 -25.45
CA TRP A 188 -25.05 5.91 -25.39
C TRP A 188 -26.29 5.38 -26.12
N ARG A 189 -26.10 4.57 -27.17
CA ARG A 189 -27.18 3.89 -27.91
C ARG A 189 -26.88 2.41 -28.01
N GLY A 190 -27.83 1.58 -27.57
CA GLY A 190 -27.68 0.13 -27.56
C GLY A 190 -26.86 -0.41 -26.39
N ILE A 191 -26.40 -1.66 -26.49
CA ILE A 191 -25.63 -2.38 -25.50
C ILE A 191 -24.17 -2.31 -25.93
N SER A 192 -23.27 -1.84 -25.04
CA SER A 192 -21.83 -1.86 -25.33
C SER A 192 -21.29 -3.29 -25.40
N ARG A 193 -20.15 -3.48 -26.09
CA ARG A 193 -19.50 -4.80 -26.09
C ARG A 193 -19.12 -5.24 -24.68
N PHE A 194 -18.67 -4.30 -23.84
CA PHE A 194 -18.33 -4.59 -22.45
C PHE A 194 -19.56 -4.98 -21.63
N SER A 195 -20.67 -4.24 -21.77
CA SER A 195 -21.94 -4.62 -21.10
C SER A 195 -22.42 -6.01 -21.50
N ARG A 196 -22.24 -6.38 -22.77
CA ARG A 196 -22.59 -7.73 -23.26
C ARG A 196 -21.68 -8.79 -22.63
N LEU A 197 -20.39 -8.56 -22.56
CA LEU A 197 -19.45 -9.47 -21.90
C LEU A 197 -19.81 -9.68 -20.42
N LEU A 198 -20.16 -8.60 -19.70
CA LEU A 198 -20.57 -8.71 -18.30
C LEU A 198 -21.87 -9.50 -18.15
N ASP A 199 -22.82 -9.30 -19.05
CA ASP A 199 -24.10 -10.03 -19.07
C ASP A 199 -23.88 -11.53 -19.36
N GLU A 200 -23.04 -11.87 -20.33
CA GLU A 200 -22.64 -13.26 -20.63
C GLU A 200 -21.93 -13.94 -19.44
N MET A 201 -21.20 -13.17 -18.65
CA MET A 201 -20.55 -13.65 -17.43
C MET A 201 -21.45 -13.60 -16.20
N GLU A 202 -22.70 -13.14 -16.31
CA GLU A 202 -23.62 -12.91 -15.18
C GLU A 202 -23.02 -11.98 -14.11
N ILE A 203 -22.41 -10.88 -14.54
CA ILE A 203 -21.80 -9.85 -13.67
C ILE A 203 -22.66 -8.58 -13.74
N ASN A 204 -23.06 -8.05 -12.60
CA ASN A 204 -23.82 -6.82 -12.53
C ASN A 204 -22.97 -5.62 -12.93
N GLN A 205 -23.43 -4.85 -13.91
CA GLN A 205 -22.80 -3.59 -14.28
C GLN A 205 -23.43 -2.42 -13.52
N ILE A 206 -22.60 -1.62 -12.86
CA ILE A 206 -22.97 -0.41 -12.13
C ILE A 206 -22.30 0.78 -12.82
N ILE A 207 -23.08 1.72 -13.31
CA ILE A 207 -22.56 2.96 -13.88
C ILE A 207 -22.57 4.03 -12.80
N ALA A 208 -21.39 4.54 -12.48
CA ALA A 208 -21.22 5.62 -11.52
C ALA A 208 -21.79 6.92 -12.09
N LYS A 209 -22.93 7.37 -11.56
CA LYS A 209 -23.59 8.61 -11.97
C LYS A 209 -23.03 9.85 -11.27
N VAL A 210 -22.31 9.65 -10.19
CA VAL A 210 -21.80 10.72 -9.32
C VAL A 210 -20.31 10.50 -9.07
N PRO A 211 -19.46 11.51 -9.26
CA PRO A 211 -18.00 11.38 -9.10
C PRO A 211 -17.57 10.83 -7.73
N GLN A 212 -18.32 11.17 -6.68
CA GLN A 212 -17.99 10.78 -5.30
C GLN A 212 -17.94 9.25 -5.10
N VAL A 213 -18.59 8.48 -5.96
CA VAL A 213 -18.61 7.01 -5.88
C VAL A 213 -17.25 6.42 -6.33
N ASN A 214 -16.52 7.11 -7.18
CA ASN A 214 -15.20 6.71 -7.67
C ASN A 214 -14.02 7.16 -6.80
N GLY A 215 -14.29 7.74 -5.62
CA GLY A 215 -13.24 8.29 -4.75
C GLY A 215 -12.11 7.31 -4.38
N LYS A 216 -12.37 5.99 -4.42
CA LYS A 216 -11.34 4.96 -4.18
C LYS A 216 -10.35 4.86 -5.35
N LEU A 217 -10.84 4.94 -6.59
CA LEU A 217 -10.02 4.98 -7.80
C LEU A 217 -9.28 6.32 -7.93
N GLU A 218 -9.92 7.43 -7.58
CA GLU A 218 -9.26 8.74 -7.56
C GLU A 218 -8.05 8.72 -6.62
N VAL A 219 -8.18 8.11 -5.43
CA VAL A 219 -7.05 7.94 -4.49
C VAL A 219 -5.99 7.02 -5.07
N LEU A 220 -6.36 5.93 -5.75
CA LEU A 220 -5.39 5.06 -6.41
C LEU A 220 -4.64 5.80 -7.52
N ASN A 221 -5.36 6.50 -8.40
CA ASN A 221 -4.80 7.30 -9.48
C ASN A 221 -3.84 8.37 -8.95
N ALA A 222 -4.22 9.06 -7.87
CA ALA A 222 -3.36 10.02 -7.19
C ALA A 222 -2.10 9.38 -6.59
N ASN A 223 -2.20 8.16 -6.05
CA ASN A 223 -1.04 7.41 -5.55
C ASN A 223 -0.11 7.00 -6.71
N ALA A 224 -0.65 6.45 -7.80
CA ALA A 224 0.12 6.10 -8.98
C ALA A 224 0.84 7.32 -9.58
N GLN A 225 0.13 8.45 -9.66
CA GLN A 225 0.71 9.70 -10.10
C GLN A 225 1.88 10.13 -9.21
N LYS A 226 1.68 10.13 -7.90
CA LYS A 226 2.66 10.61 -6.93
C LYS A 226 3.85 9.66 -6.76
N GLU A 227 3.61 8.36 -6.76
CA GLU A 227 4.58 7.33 -6.34
C GLU A 227 5.32 6.71 -7.53
N LEU A 228 4.78 6.86 -8.75
CA LEU A 228 5.39 6.35 -9.97
C LEU A 228 5.63 7.47 -11.00
N PHE A 229 4.57 8.04 -11.56
CA PHE A 229 4.70 8.92 -12.73
C PHE A 229 5.37 10.27 -12.45
N ASN A 230 5.28 10.80 -11.23
CA ASN A 230 5.99 12.02 -10.82
C ASN A 230 7.42 11.77 -10.33
N GLN A 231 7.80 10.54 -10.08
CA GLN A 231 9.13 10.20 -9.54
C GLN A 231 10.14 9.93 -10.65
N GLU A 232 9.66 9.49 -11.81
CA GLU A 232 10.51 9.01 -12.88
C GLU A 232 10.07 9.57 -14.23
N LYS A 233 11.02 9.65 -15.18
CA LYS A 233 10.75 9.96 -16.57
C LYS A 233 10.73 8.66 -17.37
N PHE A 234 9.70 8.49 -18.18
CA PHE A 234 9.52 7.31 -19.01
C PHE A 234 9.83 7.67 -20.47
N PHE A 235 10.56 6.79 -21.14
CA PHE A 235 11.01 7.03 -22.53
C PHE A 235 10.09 6.35 -23.55
N ASP A 236 9.52 5.19 -23.20
CA ASP A 236 8.60 4.43 -24.07
C ASP A 236 7.53 3.67 -23.28
N LEU A 237 6.57 3.09 -24.01
CA LEU A 237 5.48 2.31 -23.43
C LEU A 237 5.95 0.99 -22.81
N GLY A 238 6.99 0.37 -23.35
CA GLY A 238 7.53 -0.90 -22.87
C GLY A 238 8.17 -0.73 -21.48
N GLU A 239 9.03 0.28 -21.33
CA GLU A 239 9.61 0.65 -20.03
C GLU A 239 8.51 1.02 -19.03
N THR A 240 7.55 1.84 -19.47
CA THR A 240 6.42 2.24 -18.62
C THR A 240 5.64 1.04 -18.12
N LEU A 241 5.36 0.07 -18.97
CA LEU A 241 4.64 -1.15 -18.60
C LEU A 241 5.41 -1.98 -17.57
N ILE A 242 6.72 -2.13 -17.73
CA ILE A 242 7.58 -2.84 -16.77
C ILE A 242 7.52 -2.15 -15.40
N ARG A 243 7.70 -0.83 -15.35
CA ARG A 243 7.68 -0.06 -14.11
C ARG A 243 6.30 -0.01 -13.46
N LEU A 244 5.24 0.12 -14.27
CA LEU A 244 3.87 0.06 -13.79
C LEU A 244 3.55 -1.31 -13.17
N ARG A 245 4.01 -2.41 -13.78
CA ARG A 245 3.88 -3.76 -13.23
C ARG A 245 4.61 -3.90 -11.90
N ALA A 246 5.82 -3.39 -11.80
CA ALA A 246 6.59 -3.38 -10.55
C ALA A 246 5.88 -2.56 -9.46
N TRP A 247 5.34 -1.39 -9.82
CA TRP A 247 4.58 -0.55 -8.88
C TRP A 247 3.27 -1.21 -8.42
N VAL A 248 2.52 -1.85 -9.31
CA VAL A 248 1.30 -2.61 -8.94
C VAL A 248 1.64 -3.77 -8.00
N SER A 249 2.74 -4.47 -8.27
CA SER A 249 3.24 -5.51 -7.36
C SER A 249 3.57 -4.94 -5.97
N PHE A 250 4.32 -3.84 -5.93
CA PHE A 250 4.60 -3.14 -4.67
C PHE A 250 3.32 -2.66 -3.97
N TYR A 251 2.38 -2.05 -4.70
CA TYR A 251 1.12 -1.58 -4.18
C TYR A 251 0.31 -2.71 -3.54
N ASN A 252 0.19 -3.84 -4.20
CA ASN A 252 -0.59 -4.97 -3.72
C ASN A 252 0.07 -5.71 -2.55
N LEU A 253 1.40 -5.89 -2.58
CA LEU A 253 2.09 -6.83 -1.70
C LEU A 253 2.91 -6.16 -0.59
N ARG A 254 3.28 -4.89 -0.73
CA ARG A 254 4.19 -4.21 0.21
C ARG A 254 3.66 -2.88 0.75
N ARG A 255 2.96 -2.12 -0.07
CA ARG A 255 2.50 -0.80 0.30
C ARG A 255 1.42 -0.87 1.37
N THR A 256 1.72 -0.42 2.58
CA THR A 256 0.72 -0.33 3.64
C THR A 256 -0.35 0.71 3.29
N HIS A 257 -1.60 0.41 3.62
CA HIS A 257 -2.75 1.21 3.22
C HIS A 257 -3.48 1.81 4.42
N HIS A 258 -3.61 3.14 4.48
CA HIS A 258 -4.28 3.82 5.61
C HIS A 258 -5.74 3.40 5.77
N ALA A 259 -6.48 3.20 4.68
CA ALA A 259 -7.86 2.73 4.73
C ALA A 259 -8.00 1.29 5.28
N LEU A 260 -6.90 0.53 5.32
CA LEU A 260 -6.84 -0.83 5.88
C LEU A 260 -6.21 -0.85 7.29
N GLY A 261 -6.33 0.24 8.04
CA GLY A 261 -5.75 0.35 9.40
C GLY A 261 -4.27 0.71 9.42
N GLY A 262 -3.64 0.97 8.27
CA GLY A 262 -2.28 1.48 8.16
C GLY A 262 -1.16 0.42 8.26
N LEU A 263 -1.47 -0.81 8.64
CA LEU A 263 -0.49 -1.91 8.75
C LEU A 263 -0.68 -2.98 7.68
N LEU A 264 -1.88 -3.14 7.18
CA LEU A 264 -2.19 -4.12 6.15
C LEU A 264 -1.85 -3.59 4.76
N VAL A 265 -1.48 -4.52 3.88
CA VAL A 265 -1.39 -4.30 2.44
C VAL A 265 -2.66 -4.86 1.77
N PRO A 266 -3.00 -4.43 0.54
CA PRO A 266 -4.16 -4.95 -0.17
C PRO A 266 -4.25 -6.47 -0.23
N ALA A 267 -3.14 -7.15 -0.49
CA ALA A 267 -3.08 -8.61 -0.55
C ALA A 267 -3.46 -9.31 0.76
N ASP A 268 -3.12 -8.73 1.90
CA ASP A 268 -3.47 -9.34 3.20
C ASP A 268 -4.99 -9.46 3.36
N ARG A 269 -5.69 -8.42 2.94
CA ARG A 269 -7.15 -8.38 3.03
C ARG A 269 -7.81 -9.19 1.91
N TYR A 270 -7.25 -9.13 0.69
CA TYR A 270 -7.76 -9.87 -0.46
C TYR A 270 -7.69 -11.39 -0.26
N PHE A 271 -6.59 -11.88 0.30
CA PHE A 271 -6.37 -13.31 0.56
C PHE A 271 -6.76 -13.76 1.98
N GLY A 272 -7.44 -12.92 2.76
CA GLY A 272 -7.98 -13.29 4.08
C GLY A 272 -6.94 -13.46 5.19
N ARG A 273 -5.74 -12.88 5.04
CA ARG A 273 -4.63 -13.00 6.01
C ARG A 273 -4.52 -11.83 6.98
N ALA A 274 -5.52 -10.93 7.00
CA ALA A 274 -5.46 -9.69 7.76
C ALA A 274 -5.25 -9.93 9.26
N ASP A 275 -6.01 -10.85 9.87
CA ASP A 275 -5.96 -11.13 11.31
C ASP A 275 -4.62 -11.75 11.71
N GLU A 276 -4.07 -12.65 10.90
CA GLU A 276 -2.75 -13.26 11.10
C GLU A 276 -1.64 -12.20 11.11
N VAL A 277 -1.67 -11.30 10.12
CA VAL A 277 -0.69 -10.22 10.02
C VAL A 277 -0.78 -9.26 11.21
N LEU A 278 -2.00 -8.88 11.63
CA LEU A 278 -2.21 -8.02 12.79
C LEU A 278 -1.72 -8.66 14.08
N ALA A 279 -2.09 -9.92 14.33
CA ALA A 279 -1.64 -10.67 15.51
C ALA A 279 -0.11 -10.76 15.59
N ARG A 280 0.56 -10.98 14.44
CA ARG A 280 2.01 -11.02 14.39
C ARG A 280 2.65 -9.66 14.69
N VAL A 281 2.15 -8.57 14.10
CA VAL A 281 2.64 -7.22 14.38
C VAL A 281 2.42 -6.83 15.85
N GLU A 282 1.30 -7.25 16.45
CA GLU A 282 0.99 -7.00 17.86
C GLU A 282 1.90 -7.78 18.80
N SER A 283 2.21 -9.03 18.48
CA SER A 283 3.13 -9.86 19.28
C SER A 283 4.56 -9.33 19.28
N GLY A 284 4.88 -8.35 18.42
CA GLY A 284 6.20 -7.72 18.33
C GLY A 284 7.29 -8.70 17.87
N ARG A 285 6.93 -9.83 17.28
CA ARG A 285 7.87 -10.79 16.73
C ARG A 285 8.57 -10.15 15.54
N SER A 286 9.87 -9.93 15.70
CA SER A 286 10.75 -9.52 14.61
C SER A 286 10.86 -10.65 13.58
N PRO A 287 11.09 -10.34 12.31
CA PRO A 287 11.40 -11.34 11.28
C PRO A 287 12.60 -12.23 11.64
N ASP A 288 13.50 -11.73 12.47
CA ASP A 288 14.72 -12.44 12.91
C ASP A 288 14.49 -13.48 14.01
N GLY A 289 13.28 -13.60 14.55
CA GLY A 289 12.89 -14.59 15.57
C GLY A 289 12.03 -15.70 15.00
N VAL A 290 12.65 -16.76 14.49
CA VAL A 290 12.09 -18.09 14.23
C VAL A 290 10.57 -18.13 13.98
N GLY A 291 10.16 -17.48 12.97
CA GLY A 291 8.87 -17.53 12.32
C GLY A 291 9.12 -16.91 10.97
N GLU A 292 8.99 -17.68 9.91
CA GLU A 292 9.29 -17.24 8.55
C GLU A 292 8.74 -15.85 8.29
N PRO A 293 9.57 -14.92 7.80
CA PRO A 293 9.08 -13.62 7.43
C PRO A 293 8.04 -13.80 6.32
N LEU A 294 6.88 -13.12 6.40
CA LEU A 294 5.98 -12.92 5.25
C LEU A 294 6.70 -12.16 4.12
N SER A 295 8.01 -12.05 4.22
CA SER A 295 8.81 -11.22 3.38
C SER A 295 9.14 -11.89 2.05
N VAL A 296 10.34 -12.13 1.83
CA VAL A 296 10.92 -12.41 0.52
C VAL A 296 10.70 -13.86 0.08
N ALA A 297 10.55 -14.82 1.01
CA ALA A 297 10.35 -16.22 0.69
C ALA A 297 8.96 -16.47 0.05
N ASP A 298 7.90 -15.84 0.56
CA ASP A 298 6.58 -15.90 -0.10
C ASP A 298 6.59 -15.24 -1.48
N ARG A 299 7.49 -14.29 -1.72
CA ARG A 299 7.64 -13.63 -3.01
C ARG A 299 8.51 -14.40 -3.98
N GLN A 300 9.49 -15.15 -3.50
CA GLN A 300 10.27 -16.09 -4.33
C GLN A 300 9.45 -17.32 -4.72
N LEU A 301 8.49 -17.75 -3.88
CA LEU A 301 7.55 -18.81 -4.21
C LEU A 301 6.53 -18.39 -5.27
N ASP A 302 6.17 -17.09 -5.35
CA ASP A 302 5.34 -16.58 -6.43
C ASP A 302 6.08 -16.50 -7.78
N LEU A 303 7.40 -16.54 -7.79
CA LEU A 303 8.20 -16.70 -9.03
C LEU A 303 8.12 -18.13 -9.57
N LEU A 304 8.07 -19.13 -8.70
CA LEU A 304 7.93 -20.53 -9.07
C LEU A 304 6.83 -21.17 -8.22
N ARG A 305 5.69 -21.45 -8.80
CA ARG A 305 4.58 -22.12 -8.14
C ARG A 305 4.48 -23.55 -8.66
N VAL A 306 4.52 -24.52 -7.76
CA VAL A 306 4.20 -25.92 -8.06
C VAL A 306 2.84 -26.21 -7.47
N CYS A 307 1.84 -26.44 -8.31
CA CYS A 307 0.47 -26.77 -7.92
C CYS A 307 0.20 -28.24 -8.25
N SER A 308 -0.47 -28.95 -7.34
CA SER A 308 -1.01 -30.28 -7.61
C SER A 308 -2.53 -30.21 -7.58
N HIS A 309 -3.18 -30.51 -8.69
CA HIS A 309 -4.65 -30.60 -8.77
C HIS A 309 -5.03 -31.93 -9.36
N ALA A 310 -5.86 -32.71 -8.67
CA ALA A 310 -6.33 -34.01 -9.11
C ALA A 310 -5.21 -34.98 -9.59
N GLY A 311 -4.06 -34.99 -8.89
CA GLY A 311 -2.91 -35.84 -9.23
C GLY A 311 -2.07 -35.34 -10.40
N LYS A 312 -2.38 -34.20 -10.99
CA LYS A 312 -1.55 -33.56 -12.01
C LYS A 312 -0.74 -32.43 -11.37
N VAL A 313 0.56 -32.44 -11.62
CA VAL A 313 1.45 -31.38 -11.17
C VAL A 313 1.58 -30.34 -12.27
N GLU A 314 1.40 -29.08 -11.93
CA GLU A 314 1.63 -27.94 -12.81
C GLU A 314 2.73 -27.06 -12.23
N VAL A 315 3.65 -26.64 -13.05
CA VAL A 315 4.71 -25.70 -12.67
C VAL A 315 4.48 -24.37 -13.38
N MET A 316 4.38 -23.33 -12.61
CA MET A 316 4.19 -21.95 -13.11
C MET A 316 5.40 -21.12 -12.74
N LEU A 317 5.94 -20.38 -13.68
CA LEU A 317 7.00 -19.40 -13.49
C LEU A 317 6.43 -18.02 -13.80
N MET A 318 6.50 -17.11 -12.85
CA MET A 318 5.98 -15.74 -12.98
C MET A 318 4.52 -15.66 -13.47
N GLY A 319 3.71 -16.65 -13.08
CA GLY A 319 2.30 -16.74 -13.49
C GLY A 319 2.06 -17.45 -14.82
N GLU A 320 3.09 -17.81 -15.58
CA GLU A 320 2.97 -18.59 -16.80
C GLU A 320 3.22 -20.08 -16.54
N ARG A 321 2.38 -20.94 -17.15
CA ARG A 321 2.54 -22.39 -17.04
C ARG A 321 3.75 -22.83 -17.88
N ILE A 322 4.79 -23.32 -17.21
CA ILE A 322 5.99 -23.84 -17.86
C ILE A 322 5.98 -25.38 -17.98
N TRP A 323 5.15 -26.07 -17.18
CA TRP A 323 5.02 -27.52 -17.25
C TRP A 323 3.65 -27.99 -16.69
N PRO A 324 2.96 -28.97 -17.34
CA PRO A 324 3.28 -29.49 -18.67
C PRO A 324 3.08 -28.42 -19.76
N GLN A 325 3.93 -28.43 -20.76
CA GLN A 325 3.73 -27.55 -21.92
C GLN A 325 2.49 -27.99 -22.69
N SER A 326 1.62 -27.05 -23.05
CA SER A 326 0.55 -27.31 -24.00
C SER A 326 1.17 -27.74 -25.33
N PRO A 327 0.68 -28.81 -26.00
CA PRO A 327 1.14 -29.11 -27.33
C PRO A 327 0.91 -27.87 -28.21
N ARG A 328 1.96 -27.41 -28.89
CA ARG A 328 1.83 -26.34 -29.89
C ARG A 328 0.90 -26.84 -31.01
N PRO A 329 -0.02 -25.97 -31.50
CA PRO A 329 -0.92 -26.31 -32.59
C PRO A 329 -0.17 -26.66 -33.88
#